data_7f1bb0cfc84a243f4dc7a9c2b7a4e0b4
#
_entry.id   7f1bb0cfc84a243f4dc7a9c2b7a4e0b4
#
_cell.length_a   1.000
_cell.length_b   1.000
_cell.length_c   1.000
_cell.angle_alpha   90.00
_cell.angle_beta   90.00
_cell.angle_gamma   90.00
#
_symmetry.space_group_name_H-M   'P 1'
#
loop_
_entity.id
_entity.type
_entity.pdbx_description
1 polymer ?
#
loop_
_entity_poly.entity_id
_entity_poly.type
_entity_poly.pdbx_seq_one_letter_code
_entity_poly.pdbx_strand_id
1 'polypeptide(L)'
;EIDGNQYKIVTTSYMLRGGIDHSKGYVFVLTPERLVSLISTCPDIIIDYIFVDEAQKLTIKNDTRSLVTYSAIEQTLNLNPNAKLFFSSPNLSNPEVFNDLFNRDHAKVYRSIEGATAQNLYFIDLLNNKFSYVDKNKLIDIDNVNQTYTSVNDLIFQINKGKSKIIYTGGIDNTL
;
A
#
# COMPACT_ATOMS: atom_id res chain seq x y z
N GLU A 1 12.80 -14.86 9.39
CA GLU A 1 13.60 -15.52 8.34
C GLU A 1 12.89 -16.79 7.91
N ILE A 2 12.61 -16.96 6.59
CA ILE A 2 11.91 -18.15 6.09
C ILE A 2 12.94 -19.25 5.95
N ASP A 3 12.72 -20.40 6.60
CA ASP A 3 13.59 -21.55 6.47
C ASP A 3 13.55 -22.11 5.03
N GLY A 4 14.62 -21.88 4.26
CA GLY A 4 14.72 -22.32 2.87
C GLY A 4 14.71 -23.85 2.67
N ASN A 5 14.81 -24.63 3.75
CA ASN A 5 14.67 -26.09 3.70
C ASN A 5 13.21 -26.52 3.70
N GLN A 6 12.32 -25.72 4.33
CA GLN A 6 10.90 -26.01 4.46
C GLN A 6 10.04 -25.29 3.42
N TYR A 7 10.50 -24.15 2.90
CA TYR A 7 9.71 -23.32 1.99
C TYR A 7 10.48 -22.99 0.71
N LYS A 8 9.75 -22.97 -0.39
CA LYS A 8 10.24 -22.53 -1.70
C LYS A 8 9.57 -21.20 -2.07
N ILE A 9 10.38 -20.19 -2.36
CA ILE A 9 9.88 -18.89 -2.85
C ILE A 9 9.77 -18.94 -4.37
N VAL A 10 8.59 -18.59 -4.90
CA VAL A 10 8.26 -18.63 -6.32
C VAL A 10 7.76 -17.27 -6.77
N THR A 11 8.43 -16.67 -7.75
CA THR A 11 8.10 -15.34 -8.29
C THR A 11 7.49 -15.39 -9.69
N THR A 12 7.34 -16.59 -10.27
CA THR A 12 6.78 -16.79 -11.61
C THR A 12 5.76 -17.92 -11.61
N SER A 13 4.77 -17.87 -12.49
CA SER A 13 3.80 -18.93 -12.67
C SER A 13 4.35 -20.20 -13.36
N TYR A 14 5.56 -20.11 -13.95
CA TYR A 14 6.15 -21.18 -14.78
C TYR A 14 6.97 -22.22 -14.00
N MET A 15 7.29 -21.99 -12.75
CA MET A 15 8.19 -22.88 -11.99
C MET A 15 7.57 -24.20 -11.57
N LEU A 16 6.30 -24.43 -11.83
CA LEU A 16 5.62 -25.68 -11.49
C LEU A 16 5.62 -26.70 -12.64
N ARG A 17 6.42 -26.50 -13.68
CA ARG A 17 6.57 -27.46 -14.81
C ARG A 17 7.01 -28.87 -14.38
N GLY A 18 7.58 -29.00 -13.18
CA GLY A 18 7.95 -30.29 -12.59
C GLY A 18 6.94 -30.86 -11.57
N GLY A 19 5.78 -30.20 -11.43
CA GLY A 19 4.80 -30.51 -10.40
C GLY A 19 5.08 -29.81 -9.06
N ILE A 20 4.10 -29.91 -8.17
CA ILE A 20 4.21 -29.41 -6.80
C ILE A 20 4.88 -30.48 -5.94
N ASP A 21 5.98 -30.12 -5.30
CA ASP A 21 6.59 -30.97 -4.28
C ASP A 21 5.83 -30.79 -2.96
N HIS A 22 4.93 -31.71 -2.67
CA HIS A 22 4.08 -31.66 -1.48
C HIS A 22 4.85 -31.80 -0.14
N SER A 23 6.15 -32.10 -0.19
CA SER A 23 6.99 -32.14 1.01
C SER A 23 7.41 -30.75 1.51
N LYS A 24 7.17 -29.70 0.70
CA LYS A 24 7.57 -28.32 0.98
C LYS A 24 6.38 -27.35 0.96
N GLY A 25 6.45 -26.33 1.79
CA GLY A 25 5.59 -25.17 1.66
C GLY A 25 6.05 -24.26 0.50
N TYR A 26 5.12 -23.52 -0.05
CA TYR A 26 5.42 -22.54 -1.10
C TYR A 26 5.02 -21.14 -0.67
N VAL A 27 5.86 -20.16 -0.96
CA VAL A 27 5.55 -18.74 -0.84
C VAL A 27 5.58 -18.15 -2.23
N PHE A 28 4.42 -17.82 -2.76
CA PHE A 28 4.28 -17.19 -4.07
C PHE A 28 4.28 -15.68 -3.93
N VAL A 29 5.18 -15.00 -4.66
CA VAL A 29 5.21 -13.53 -4.75
C VAL A 29 4.87 -13.17 -6.20
N LEU A 30 3.60 -12.89 -6.45
CA LEU A 30 3.05 -12.79 -7.80
C LEU A 30 2.32 -11.46 -8.00
N THR A 31 2.28 -11.00 -9.26
CA THR A 31 1.30 -10.00 -9.69
C THR A 31 -0.08 -10.66 -9.83
N PRO A 32 -1.18 -9.90 -9.84
CA PRO A 32 -2.52 -10.45 -10.04
C PRO A 32 -2.64 -11.33 -11.29
N GLU A 33 -2.05 -10.91 -12.40
CA GLU A 33 -2.08 -11.65 -13.66
C GLU A 33 -1.35 -13.01 -13.57
N ARG A 34 -0.22 -13.01 -12.83
CA ARG A 34 0.52 -14.26 -12.58
C ARG A 34 -0.22 -15.19 -11.63
N LEU A 35 -0.97 -14.65 -10.68
CA LEU A 35 -1.84 -15.45 -9.80
C LEU A 35 -2.94 -16.12 -10.62
N VAL A 36 -3.63 -15.39 -11.51
CA VAL A 36 -4.63 -15.98 -12.42
C VAL A 36 -4.00 -17.09 -13.27
N SER A 37 -2.80 -16.86 -13.82
CA SER A 37 -2.08 -17.89 -14.58
C SER A 37 -1.74 -19.12 -13.73
N LEU A 38 -1.32 -18.93 -12.48
CA LEU A 38 -1.01 -20.04 -11.56
C LEU A 38 -2.24 -20.90 -11.29
N ILE A 39 -3.36 -20.30 -10.87
CA ILE A 39 -4.59 -21.06 -10.55
C ILE A 39 -5.21 -21.71 -11.78
N SER A 40 -5.04 -21.11 -12.97
CA SER A 40 -5.49 -21.71 -14.23
C SER A 40 -4.66 -22.93 -14.65
N THR A 41 -3.36 -22.93 -14.35
CA THR A 41 -2.45 -24.05 -14.69
C THR A 41 -2.38 -25.12 -13.61
N CYS A 42 -2.70 -24.77 -12.37
CA CYS A 42 -2.69 -25.66 -11.21
C CYS A 42 -3.98 -25.48 -10.40
N PRO A 43 -5.15 -25.94 -10.91
CA PRO A 43 -6.43 -25.71 -10.25
C PRO A 43 -6.56 -26.42 -8.90
N ASP A 44 -5.78 -27.48 -8.69
CA ASP A 44 -5.78 -28.26 -7.44
C ASP A 44 -4.81 -27.70 -6.39
N ILE A 45 -4.22 -26.53 -6.64
CA ILE A 45 -3.31 -25.92 -5.67
C ILE A 45 -4.05 -25.50 -4.41
N ILE A 46 -3.53 -25.91 -3.25
CA ILE A 46 -4.07 -25.51 -1.95
C ILE A 46 -3.37 -24.23 -1.51
N ILE A 47 -4.15 -23.19 -1.28
CA ILE A 47 -3.69 -21.89 -0.81
C ILE A 47 -4.30 -21.63 0.56
N ASP A 48 -3.45 -21.53 1.59
CA ASP A 48 -3.87 -21.30 2.97
C ASP A 48 -4.00 -19.81 3.29
N TYR A 49 -3.11 -18.99 2.70
CA TYR A 49 -2.99 -17.58 3.01
C TYR A 49 -2.79 -16.74 1.75
N ILE A 50 -3.50 -15.62 1.69
CA ILE A 50 -3.35 -14.61 0.64
C ILE A 50 -3.01 -13.29 1.31
N PHE A 51 -1.86 -12.71 0.98
CA PHE A 51 -1.43 -11.40 1.42
C PHE A 51 -1.52 -10.42 0.26
N VAL A 52 -2.27 -9.36 0.44
CA VAL A 52 -2.44 -8.30 -0.56
C VAL A 52 -1.76 -7.04 -0.04
N ASP A 53 -0.66 -6.67 -0.66
CA ASP A 53 0.03 -5.43 -0.37
C ASP A 53 -0.54 -4.27 -1.19
N GLU A 54 -0.42 -3.04 -0.68
CA GLU A 54 -0.99 -1.84 -1.31
C GLU A 54 -2.49 -1.98 -1.59
N ALA A 55 -3.23 -2.58 -0.66
CA ALA A 55 -4.62 -2.98 -0.86
C ALA A 55 -5.59 -1.79 -1.10
N GLN A 56 -5.21 -0.54 -0.73
CA GLN A 56 -6.01 0.65 -1.08
C GLN A 56 -6.25 0.79 -2.57
N LYS A 57 -5.38 0.20 -3.41
CA LYS A 57 -5.56 0.20 -4.87
C LYS A 57 -6.83 -0.53 -5.30
N LEU A 58 -7.32 -1.49 -4.51
CA LEU A 58 -8.59 -2.19 -4.79
C LEU A 58 -9.82 -1.27 -4.69
N THR A 59 -9.70 -0.16 -3.98
CA THR A 59 -10.81 0.79 -3.78
C THR A 59 -10.86 1.93 -4.81
N ILE A 60 -9.90 1.96 -5.74
CA ILE A 60 -9.84 2.98 -6.80
C ILE A 60 -10.93 2.69 -7.83
N LYS A 61 -11.85 3.63 -8.01
CA LYS A 61 -12.90 3.52 -9.01
C LYS A 61 -12.33 3.63 -10.43
N ASN A 62 -12.87 2.82 -11.35
CA ASN A 62 -12.53 2.83 -12.78
C ASN A 62 -11.06 2.48 -13.10
N ASP A 63 -10.39 1.74 -12.20
CA ASP A 63 -9.05 1.25 -12.46
C ASP A 63 -9.09 -0.23 -12.90
N THR A 64 -8.65 -0.49 -14.13
CA THR A 64 -8.59 -1.84 -14.69
C THR A 64 -7.74 -2.78 -13.83
N ARG A 65 -6.68 -2.27 -13.22
CA ARG A 65 -5.77 -3.06 -12.39
C ARG A 65 -6.44 -3.48 -11.08
N SER A 66 -7.28 -2.63 -10.50
CA SER A 66 -8.11 -2.98 -9.35
C SER A 66 -9.05 -4.13 -9.67
N LEU A 67 -9.69 -4.11 -10.84
CA LEU A 67 -10.59 -5.18 -11.28
C LEU A 67 -9.85 -6.51 -11.49
N VAL A 68 -8.67 -6.47 -12.11
CA VAL A 68 -7.85 -7.68 -12.30
C VAL A 68 -7.42 -8.26 -10.95
N THR A 69 -7.01 -7.40 -10.01
CA THR A 69 -6.60 -7.82 -8.66
C THR A 69 -7.78 -8.44 -7.90
N TYR A 70 -8.93 -7.79 -7.92
CA TYR A 70 -10.16 -8.31 -7.32
C TYR A 70 -10.52 -9.68 -7.89
N SER A 71 -10.59 -9.79 -9.23
CA SER A 71 -10.93 -11.03 -9.92
C SER A 71 -9.94 -12.16 -9.61
N ALA A 72 -8.63 -11.86 -9.54
CA ALA A 72 -7.61 -12.85 -9.18
C ALA A 72 -7.81 -13.41 -7.77
N ILE A 73 -8.10 -12.53 -6.80
CA ILE A 73 -8.37 -12.95 -5.42
C ILE A 73 -9.66 -13.76 -5.35
N GLU A 74 -10.73 -13.29 -5.99
CA GLU A 74 -12.03 -13.97 -5.99
C GLU A 74 -11.94 -15.36 -6.59
N GLN A 75 -11.30 -15.51 -7.75
CA GLN A 75 -11.07 -16.81 -8.37
C GLN A 75 -10.26 -17.74 -7.46
N THR A 76 -9.25 -17.20 -6.78
CA THR A 76 -8.44 -17.99 -5.83
C THR A 76 -9.27 -18.45 -4.65
N LEU A 77 -10.16 -17.60 -4.12
CA LEU A 77 -11.05 -17.94 -3.01
C LEU A 77 -12.13 -18.95 -3.40
N ASN A 78 -12.61 -18.91 -4.65
CA ASN A 78 -13.56 -19.90 -5.15
C ASN A 78 -12.96 -21.31 -5.20
N LEU A 79 -11.66 -21.41 -5.52
CA LEU A 79 -10.93 -22.68 -5.48
C LEU A 79 -10.47 -23.05 -4.05
N ASN A 80 -10.22 -22.04 -3.21
CA ASN A 80 -9.70 -22.19 -1.85
C ASN A 80 -10.57 -21.43 -0.83
N PRO A 81 -11.81 -21.87 -0.54
CA PRO A 81 -12.75 -21.09 0.28
C PRO A 81 -12.31 -20.89 1.72
N ASN A 82 -11.41 -21.74 2.22
CA ASN A 82 -10.84 -21.64 3.57
C ASN A 82 -9.60 -20.77 3.65
N ALA A 83 -9.10 -20.23 2.54
CA ALA A 83 -7.94 -19.35 2.52
C ALA A 83 -8.19 -18.09 3.37
N LYS A 84 -7.19 -17.70 4.15
CA LYS A 84 -7.24 -16.50 4.98
C LYS A 84 -6.67 -15.31 4.20
N LEU A 85 -7.39 -14.20 4.23
CA LEU A 85 -7.01 -12.96 3.58
C LEU A 85 -6.35 -12.00 4.56
N PHE A 86 -5.26 -11.38 4.13
CA PHE A 86 -4.57 -10.31 4.82
C PHE A 86 -4.36 -9.14 3.86
N PHE A 87 -4.75 -7.96 4.27
CA PHE A 87 -4.60 -6.74 3.52
C PHE A 87 -3.64 -5.80 4.23
N SER A 88 -2.61 -5.33 3.52
CA SER A 88 -1.71 -4.28 3.95
C SER A 88 -2.01 -3.02 3.14
N SER A 89 -2.22 -1.92 3.83
CA SER A 89 -2.56 -0.65 3.17
C SER A 89 -2.06 0.53 3.99
N PRO A 90 -1.27 1.43 3.40
CA PRO A 90 -0.97 2.71 4.03
C PRO A 90 -2.20 3.63 3.98
N ASN A 91 -2.40 4.41 5.03
CA ASN A 91 -3.35 5.53 5.06
C ASN A 91 -4.81 5.22 4.65
N LEU A 92 -5.30 4.01 4.94
CA LEU A 92 -6.69 3.66 4.69
C LEU A 92 -7.57 4.08 5.88
N SER A 93 -8.55 4.96 5.65
CA SER A 93 -9.47 5.44 6.67
C SER A 93 -10.55 4.41 7.02
N ASN A 94 -11.00 3.65 6.05
CA ASN A 94 -12.06 2.64 6.19
C ASN A 94 -11.60 1.25 5.73
N PRO A 95 -10.90 0.47 6.56
CA PRO A 95 -10.45 -0.88 6.21
C PRO A 95 -11.60 -1.89 6.11
N GLU A 96 -12.76 -1.59 6.66
CA GLU A 96 -13.95 -2.44 6.62
C GLU A 96 -14.46 -2.66 5.19
N VAL A 97 -14.08 -1.79 4.24
CA VAL A 97 -14.43 -1.93 2.82
C VAL A 97 -13.97 -3.28 2.22
N PHE A 98 -12.90 -3.87 2.74
CA PHE A 98 -12.44 -5.18 2.26
C PHE A 98 -13.35 -6.33 2.69
N ASN A 99 -14.08 -6.19 3.82
CA ASN A 99 -15.07 -7.17 4.23
C ASN A 99 -16.22 -7.22 3.23
N ASP A 100 -16.70 -6.03 2.85
CA ASP A 100 -17.78 -5.89 1.89
C ASP A 100 -17.37 -6.39 0.50
N LEU A 101 -16.13 -6.06 0.07
CA LEU A 101 -15.62 -6.48 -1.23
C LEU A 101 -15.52 -8.00 -1.40
N PHE A 102 -15.13 -8.72 -0.34
CA PHE A 102 -14.91 -10.17 -0.40
C PHE A 102 -15.93 -10.97 0.40
N ASN A 103 -17.02 -10.33 0.81
CA ASN A 103 -18.11 -10.94 1.57
C ASN A 103 -17.60 -11.76 2.77
N ARG A 104 -16.71 -11.14 3.57
CA ARG A 104 -16.10 -11.76 4.75
C ARG A 104 -16.53 -11.00 6.01
N ASP A 105 -17.15 -11.73 6.92
CA ASP A 105 -17.51 -11.21 8.23
C ASP A 105 -16.33 -11.33 9.21
N HIS A 106 -16.29 -10.43 10.20
CA HIS A 106 -15.40 -10.50 11.37
C HIS A 106 -13.89 -10.32 11.11
N ALA A 107 -13.50 -9.45 10.18
CA ALA A 107 -12.09 -9.11 10.03
C ALA A 107 -11.56 -8.36 11.26
N LYS A 108 -10.31 -8.67 11.61
CA LYS A 108 -9.57 -7.92 12.63
C LYS A 108 -8.77 -6.81 11.96
N VAL A 109 -8.91 -5.60 12.45
CA VAL A 109 -8.18 -4.44 11.96
C VAL A 109 -7.07 -4.10 12.96
N TYR A 110 -5.83 -4.04 12.44
CA TYR A 110 -4.67 -3.58 13.19
C TYR A 110 -4.20 -2.27 12.55
N ARG A 111 -4.08 -1.23 13.36
CA ARG A 111 -3.58 0.08 12.92
C ARG A 111 -2.26 0.37 13.61
N SER A 112 -1.23 0.69 12.82
CA SER A 112 0.00 1.30 13.32
C SER A 112 -0.05 2.80 13.04
N ILE A 113 0.22 3.59 14.07
CA ILE A 113 0.31 5.05 13.97
C ILE A 113 1.76 5.47 13.70
N GLU A 114 2.70 4.55 13.92
CA GLU A 114 4.12 4.80 13.73
C GLU A 114 4.49 4.68 12.26
N GLY A 115 4.85 5.79 11.65
CA GLY A 115 5.46 5.80 10.32
C GLY A 115 6.87 5.19 10.38
N ALA A 116 7.26 4.47 9.33
CA ALA A 116 8.61 3.90 9.19
C ALA A 116 9.72 4.98 9.19
N THR A 117 9.36 6.22 8.93
CA THR A 117 10.26 7.39 8.92
C THR A 117 9.62 8.54 9.67
N ALA A 118 10.42 9.23 10.49
CA ALA A 118 9.99 10.48 11.10
C ALA A 118 9.81 11.55 10.00
N GLN A 119 8.60 12.03 9.84
CA GLN A 119 8.25 13.07 8.87
C GLN A 119 7.74 14.30 9.60
N ASN A 120 8.26 15.47 9.19
CA ASN A 120 7.70 16.74 9.58
C ASN A 120 6.84 17.24 8.41
N LEU A 121 5.54 17.37 8.63
CA LEU A 121 4.61 17.89 7.63
C LEU A 121 4.37 19.37 7.89
N TYR A 122 4.62 20.18 6.87
CA TYR A 122 4.36 21.61 6.89
C TYR A 122 3.29 21.94 5.86
N PHE A 123 2.34 22.73 6.26
CA PHE A 123 1.34 23.33 5.38
C PHE A 123 1.64 24.81 5.19
N ILE A 124 1.69 25.24 3.94
CA ILE A 124 2.12 26.58 3.58
C ILE A 124 1.07 27.21 2.67
N ASP A 125 0.43 28.27 3.15
CA ASP A 125 -0.49 29.09 2.37
C ASP A 125 0.23 30.40 2.02
N LEU A 126 0.75 30.48 0.81
CA LEU A 126 1.49 31.65 0.33
C LEU A 126 0.60 32.86 0.08
N LEU A 127 -0.71 32.66 -0.19
CA LEU A 127 -1.64 33.75 -0.44
C LEU A 127 -1.95 34.54 0.84
N ASN A 128 -2.11 33.80 1.94
CA ASN A 128 -2.44 34.38 3.24
C ASN A 128 -1.22 34.48 4.16
N ASN A 129 -0.05 34.10 3.67
CA ASN A 129 1.21 34.06 4.41
C ASN A 129 1.11 33.28 5.74
N LYS A 130 0.40 32.14 5.69
CA LYS A 130 0.20 31.26 6.84
C LYS A 130 1.07 30.04 6.75
N PHE A 131 1.66 29.69 7.87
CA PHE A 131 2.51 28.52 8.03
C PHE A 131 1.98 27.69 9.18
N SER A 132 1.84 26.39 8.95
CA SER A 132 1.41 25.46 9.97
C SER A 132 2.25 24.20 9.87
N TYR A 133 2.43 23.50 10.95
CA TYR A 133 3.02 22.16 10.96
C TYR A 133 2.08 21.16 11.62
N VAL A 134 2.24 19.90 11.29
CA VAL A 134 1.43 18.83 11.86
C VAL A 134 2.18 18.20 13.03
N ASP A 135 1.62 18.30 14.23
CA ASP A 135 2.08 17.58 15.41
C ASP A 135 0.95 16.69 15.93
N LYS A 136 1.22 15.39 16.07
CA LYS A 136 0.26 14.40 16.58
C LYS A 136 -1.13 14.50 15.96
N ASN A 137 -1.19 14.63 14.64
CA ASN A 137 -2.42 14.81 13.84
C ASN A 137 -3.19 16.12 14.10
N LYS A 138 -2.55 17.10 14.68
CA LYS A 138 -3.11 18.45 14.81
C LYS A 138 -2.31 19.42 13.97
N LEU A 139 -3.02 20.30 13.28
CA LEU A 139 -2.42 21.42 12.57
C LEU A 139 -2.16 22.52 13.61
N ILE A 140 -0.90 22.92 13.75
CA ILE A 140 -0.46 23.96 14.66
C ILE A 140 0.04 25.12 13.81
N ASP A 141 -0.60 26.26 13.95
CA ASP A 141 -0.17 27.47 13.24
C ASP A 141 1.12 28.00 13.86
N ILE A 142 2.05 28.35 13.00
CA ILE A 142 3.30 29.01 13.41
C ILE A 142 3.04 30.50 13.39
N ASP A 143 2.61 31.03 14.51
CA ASP A 143 2.53 32.48 14.73
C ASP A 143 3.95 33.07 14.80
N ASN A 144 4.23 34.15 14.08
CA ASN A 144 5.50 34.87 14.05
C ASN A 144 6.57 34.33 13.10
N VAL A 145 6.23 33.98 11.89
CA VAL A 145 7.22 34.01 10.82
C VAL A 145 7.37 35.48 10.41
N ASN A 146 8.22 36.22 11.15
CA ASN A 146 8.54 37.63 10.85
C ASN A 146 9.32 37.82 9.53
N GLN A 147 9.36 36.80 8.68
CA GLN A 147 10.02 36.81 7.39
C GLN A 147 9.00 36.70 6.27
N THR A 148 8.89 37.76 5.50
CA THR A 148 8.17 37.72 4.23
C THR A 148 9.02 36.93 3.25
N TYR A 149 8.58 35.70 2.93
CA TYR A 149 9.24 34.92 1.89
C TYR A 149 8.86 35.47 0.52
N THR A 150 9.85 35.77 -0.28
CA THR A 150 9.66 36.35 -1.61
C THR A 150 9.34 35.31 -2.68
N SER A 151 9.63 34.04 -2.39
CA SER A 151 9.36 32.94 -3.28
C SER A 151 9.24 31.60 -2.50
N VAL A 152 8.59 30.61 -3.12
CA VAL A 152 8.52 29.23 -2.61
C VAL A 152 9.93 28.65 -2.44
N ASN A 153 10.83 28.96 -3.35
CA ASN A 153 12.22 28.49 -3.28
C ASN A 153 12.95 29.01 -2.05
N ASP A 154 12.76 30.27 -1.71
CA ASP A 154 13.38 30.89 -0.54
C ASP A 154 12.90 30.23 0.76
N LEU A 155 11.59 29.98 0.85
CA LEU A 155 10.99 29.28 1.96
C LEU A 155 11.53 27.84 2.11
N ILE A 156 11.56 27.08 1.02
CA ILE A 156 12.07 25.71 1.00
C ILE A 156 13.52 25.64 1.44
N PHE A 157 14.31 26.62 1.04
CA PHE A 157 15.72 26.71 1.40
C PHE A 157 15.92 26.95 2.90
N GLN A 158 15.05 27.74 3.52
CA GLN A 158 15.17 28.13 4.91
C GLN A 158 14.62 27.09 5.91
N ILE A 159 13.52 26.39 5.57
CA ILE A 159 12.88 25.45 6.49
C ILE A 159 13.80 24.28 6.85
N ASN A 160 14.71 23.89 5.99
CA ASN A 160 15.45 22.66 6.26
C ASN A 160 16.80 22.55 5.55
N LYS A 161 17.79 23.28 6.00
CA LYS A 161 19.17 23.14 5.49
C LYS A 161 19.68 21.72 5.76
N GLY A 162 20.02 20.98 4.69
CA GLY A 162 20.75 19.70 4.78
C GLY A 162 19.90 18.43 4.95
N LYS A 163 18.57 18.50 4.91
CA LYS A 163 17.70 17.31 4.98
C LYS A 163 16.95 17.06 3.67
N SER A 164 16.59 15.80 3.41
CA SER A 164 15.76 15.44 2.26
C SER A 164 14.36 16.05 2.40
N LYS A 165 13.82 16.59 1.31
CA LYS A 165 12.52 17.25 1.26
C LYS A 165 11.68 16.66 0.14
N ILE A 166 10.40 16.53 0.39
CA ILE A 166 9.39 16.24 -0.63
C ILE A 166 8.42 17.41 -0.63
N ILE A 167 8.30 18.06 -1.80
CA ILE A 167 7.39 19.18 -1.99
C ILE A 167 6.22 18.67 -2.80
N TYR A 168 5.02 18.89 -2.29
CA TYR A 168 3.79 18.51 -2.96
C TYR A 168 3.02 19.77 -3.35
N THR A 169 2.72 19.90 -4.63
CA THR A 169 1.92 21.00 -5.18
C THR A 169 0.63 20.48 -5.79
N GLY A 170 -0.41 21.30 -5.87
CA GLY A 170 -1.74 20.92 -6.31
C GLY A 170 -1.90 20.58 -7.81
N GLY A 171 -0.83 20.60 -8.59
CA GLY A 171 -0.82 20.29 -10.03
C GLY A 171 0.57 20.32 -10.64
N ILE A 172 0.72 19.69 -11.79
CA ILE A 172 2.00 19.60 -12.52
C ILE A 172 2.51 21.00 -12.93
N ASP A 173 1.60 21.89 -13.29
CA ASP A 173 1.93 23.25 -13.72
C ASP A 173 2.41 24.16 -12.57
N ASN A 174 2.26 23.72 -11.34
CA ASN A 174 2.69 24.43 -10.13
C ASN A 174 3.97 23.84 -9.51
N THR A 175 4.57 22.89 -10.17
CA THR A 175 5.87 22.32 -9.77
C THR A 175 6.99 23.18 -10.36
N LEU A 176 7.83 23.73 -9.50
CA LEU A 176 8.98 24.55 -9.86
C LEU A 176 10.10 23.71 -10.47
#